data_3a9d3f56404fa54551e0db3f67651393
#
_entry.id   3a9d3f56404fa54551e0db3f67651393
#
_cell.length_a   1.000
_cell.length_b   1.000
_cell.length_c   1.000
_cell.angle_alpha   90.00
_cell.angle_beta   90.00
_cell.angle_gamma   90.00
#
_symmetry.space_group_name_H-M   'P 1'
#
loop_
_entity.id
_entity.type
_entity.pdbx_description
1 polymer ?
#
loop_
_entity_poly.entity_id
_entity_poly.type
_entity_poly.pdbx_seq_one_letter_code
_entity_poly.pdbx_strand_id
1 'polypeptide(L)'
;TGRAHLKHTEGGDFRQATYRAIRQGLMEAKRKGDCRLLEPWYGFRLEVPQDMVGHAMADIQRMSGTFDPPVGDGEYMVLDGVAPVSEMRDYAMDVNAYTHGRGHLSCVFAGYRPCHNADEVIGNTAYDPESDLENTPDSVFCAHGAGYPVKWYKVPEFMHLDYAWSGMGKW
;
A
#
# COMPACT_ATOMS: atom_id res chain seq x y z
N THR A 1 -7.59 -20.88 -11.58
CA THR A 1 -7.62 -22.34 -11.79
C THR A 1 -6.76 -22.68 -13.00
N GLY A 2 -5.86 -23.63 -12.89
CA GLY A 2 -4.98 -24.07 -13.97
C GLY A 2 -5.00 -25.59 -14.10
N ARG A 3 -4.79 -26.10 -15.29
CA ARG A 3 -4.60 -27.51 -15.55
C ARG A 3 -3.26 -27.71 -16.25
N ALA A 4 -2.36 -28.46 -15.62
CA ALA A 4 -1.07 -28.81 -16.21
C ALA A 4 -1.23 -29.85 -17.31
N HIS A 5 -0.52 -29.66 -18.43
CA HIS A 5 -0.40 -30.67 -19.48
C HIS A 5 0.90 -31.43 -19.25
N LEU A 6 0.81 -32.74 -18.98
CA LEU A 6 1.92 -33.57 -18.49
C LEU A 6 3.18 -33.57 -19.39
N LYS A 7 3.02 -33.33 -20.69
CA LYS A 7 4.14 -33.38 -21.65
C LYS A 7 4.74 -32.02 -22.01
N HIS A 8 4.04 -30.91 -21.71
CA HIS A 8 4.38 -29.59 -22.25
C HIS A 8 4.36 -28.48 -21.20
N THR A 9 4.12 -28.79 -19.93
CA THR A 9 4.11 -27.80 -18.85
C THR A 9 5.43 -27.84 -18.09
N GLU A 10 6.16 -26.72 -18.14
CA GLU A 10 7.43 -26.53 -17.43
C GLU A 10 7.24 -25.60 -16.23
N GLY A 11 8.24 -25.54 -15.34
CA GLY A 11 8.21 -24.68 -14.15
C GLY A 11 8.04 -23.19 -14.49
N GLY A 12 8.55 -22.77 -15.66
CA GLY A 12 8.38 -21.40 -16.18
C GLY A 12 6.93 -21.05 -16.51
N ASP A 13 6.13 -22.01 -16.96
CA ASP A 13 4.72 -21.78 -17.30
C ASP A 13 3.87 -21.48 -16.07
N PHE A 14 4.11 -22.19 -14.97
CA PHE A 14 3.45 -21.90 -13.70
C PHE A 14 3.79 -20.50 -13.18
N ARG A 15 5.04 -20.09 -13.29
CA ARG A 15 5.51 -18.77 -12.89
C ARG A 15 4.80 -17.67 -13.71
N GLN A 16 4.80 -17.83 -15.03
CA GLN A 16 4.14 -16.88 -15.94
C GLN A 16 2.62 -16.83 -15.72
N ALA A 17 1.98 -17.97 -15.55
CA ALA A 17 0.55 -18.04 -15.24
C ALA A 17 0.21 -17.31 -13.93
N THR A 18 1.04 -17.50 -12.90
CA THR A 18 0.86 -16.83 -11.60
C THR A 18 1.01 -15.32 -11.72
N TYR A 19 2.08 -14.84 -12.37
CA TYR A 19 2.32 -13.42 -12.54
C TYR A 19 1.20 -12.72 -13.31
N ARG A 20 0.75 -13.35 -14.41
CA ARG A 20 -0.36 -12.81 -15.21
C ARG A 20 -1.68 -12.83 -14.44
N ALA A 21 -1.97 -13.89 -13.71
CA ALA A 21 -3.18 -13.96 -12.90
C ALA A 21 -3.24 -12.86 -11.84
N ILE A 22 -2.11 -12.58 -11.17
CA ILE A 22 -2.02 -11.50 -10.17
C ILE A 22 -2.19 -10.13 -10.84
N ARG A 23 -1.47 -9.84 -11.91
CA ARG A 23 -1.53 -8.57 -12.61
C ARG A 23 -2.93 -8.30 -13.18
N GLN A 24 -3.53 -9.30 -13.83
CA GLN A 24 -4.89 -9.22 -14.34
C GLN A 24 -5.91 -9.01 -13.21
N GLY A 25 -5.76 -9.72 -12.08
CA GLY A 25 -6.62 -9.54 -10.91
C GLY A 25 -6.53 -8.13 -10.34
N LEU A 26 -5.32 -7.55 -10.28
CA LEU A 26 -5.12 -6.16 -9.83
C LEU A 26 -5.75 -5.15 -10.80
N MET A 27 -5.60 -5.35 -12.12
CA MET A 27 -6.25 -4.50 -13.13
C MET A 27 -7.78 -4.54 -13.01
N GLU A 28 -8.34 -5.73 -12.79
CA GLU A 28 -9.78 -5.91 -12.61
C GLU A 28 -10.28 -5.27 -11.31
N ALA A 29 -9.55 -5.44 -10.20
CA ALA A 29 -9.87 -4.80 -8.93
C ALA A 29 -9.80 -3.26 -9.03
N LYS A 30 -8.78 -2.73 -9.72
CA LYS A 30 -8.66 -1.29 -9.99
C LYS A 30 -9.85 -0.78 -10.80
N ARG A 31 -10.25 -1.49 -11.86
CA ARG A 31 -11.39 -1.13 -12.71
C ARG A 31 -12.70 -1.07 -11.92
N LYS A 32 -12.86 -1.95 -10.94
CA LYS A 32 -14.03 -2.01 -10.06
C LYS A 32 -14.01 -0.97 -8.93
N GLY A 33 -12.88 -0.30 -8.72
CA GLY A 33 -12.69 0.59 -7.58
C GLY A 33 -12.42 -0.12 -6.25
N ASP A 34 -12.06 -1.41 -6.29
CA ASP A 34 -11.80 -2.22 -5.10
C ASP A 34 -10.35 -2.09 -4.57
N CYS A 35 -9.50 -1.33 -5.27
CA CYS A 35 -8.12 -1.06 -4.83
C CYS A 35 -8.06 0.18 -3.95
N ARG A 36 -7.31 0.08 -2.84
CA ARG A 36 -6.98 1.21 -1.97
C ARG A 36 -5.48 1.23 -1.72
N LEU A 37 -4.89 2.43 -1.80
CA LEU A 37 -3.52 2.64 -1.38
C LEU A 37 -3.48 2.69 0.14
N LEU A 38 -2.62 1.86 0.74
CA LEU A 38 -2.37 1.84 2.17
C LEU A 38 -0.96 2.35 2.43
N GLU A 39 -0.78 2.98 3.58
CA GLU A 39 0.53 3.40 4.09
C GLU A 39 0.76 2.88 5.50
N PRO A 40 2.02 2.67 5.90
CA PRO A 40 2.36 2.30 7.27
C PRO A 40 2.16 3.48 8.23
N TRP A 41 1.74 3.18 9.43
CA TRP A 41 1.57 4.14 10.51
C TRP A 41 2.41 3.78 11.72
N TYR A 42 2.92 4.81 12.40
CA TYR A 42 3.49 4.69 13.74
C TYR A 42 2.45 4.96 14.82
N GLY A 43 2.46 4.16 15.88
CA GLY A 43 2.04 4.60 17.20
C GLY A 43 3.23 5.30 17.82
N PHE A 44 3.05 6.51 18.31
CA PHE A 44 4.12 7.28 18.90
C PHE A 44 3.81 7.66 20.34
N ARG A 45 4.87 7.83 21.11
CA ARG A 45 4.87 8.50 22.41
C ARG A 45 5.90 9.62 22.35
N LEU A 46 5.43 10.85 22.54
CA LEU A 46 6.24 12.06 22.49
C LEU A 46 6.23 12.74 23.85
N GLU A 47 7.41 12.91 24.43
CA GLU A 47 7.62 13.61 25.70
C GLU A 47 8.33 14.93 25.40
N VAL A 48 7.72 16.05 25.77
CA VAL A 48 8.28 17.40 25.55
C VAL A 48 8.09 18.26 26.79
N PRO A 49 8.97 19.27 27.00
CA PRO A 49 8.72 20.27 28.04
C PRO A 49 7.36 20.92 27.90
N GLN A 50 6.75 21.27 29.04
CA GLN A 50 5.38 21.81 29.06
C GLN A 50 5.18 23.05 28.19
N ASP A 51 6.20 23.91 28.10
CA ASP A 51 6.20 25.11 27.25
C ASP A 51 6.27 24.80 25.74
N MET A 52 6.62 23.59 25.34
CA MET A 52 6.75 23.14 23.97
C MET A 52 5.58 22.26 23.46
N VAL A 53 4.62 21.93 24.34
CA VAL A 53 3.51 21.04 23.98
C VAL A 53 2.65 21.59 22.84
N GLY A 54 2.41 22.88 22.79
CA GLY A 54 1.63 23.52 21.72
C GLY A 54 2.31 23.39 20.35
N HIS A 55 3.64 23.51 20.32
CA HIS A 55 4.43 23.29 19.10
C HIS A 55 4.31 21.83 18.64
N ALA A 56 4.52 20.90 19.55
CA ALA A 56 4.41 19.46 19.25
C ALA A 56 3.02 19.08 18.71
N MET A 57 1.95 19.58 19.32
CA MET A 57 0.58 19.35 18.88
C MET A 57 0.33 19.87 17.45
N ALA A 58 0.82 21.08 17.13
CA ALA A 58 0.71 21.67 15.80
C ALA A 58 1.48 20.86 14.75
N ASP A 59 2.68 20.38 15.09
CA ASP A 59 3.48 19.54 14.21
C ASP A 59 2.80 18.22 13.89
N ILE A 60 2.28 17.52 14.91
CA ILE A 60 1.58 16.24 14.73
C ILE A 60 0.35 16.43 13.82
N GLN A 61 -0.41 17.52 13.99
CA GLN A 61 -1.55 17.84 13.13
C GLN A 61 -1.12 18.10 11.69
N ARG A 62 -0.02 18.84 11.50
CA ARG A 62 0.54 19.11 10.16
C ARG A 62 1.01 17.83 9.49
N MET A 63 1.54 16.87 10.24
CA MET A 63 1.93 15.54 9.78
C MET A 63 0.75 14.58 9.59
N SER A 64 -0.48 15.07 9.56
CA SER A 64 -1.69 14.24 9.42
C SER A 64 -1.87 13.20 10.53
N GLY A 65 -1.21 13.40 11.66
CA GLY A 65 -1.31 12.57 12.85
C GLY A 65 -2.50 12.94 13.73
N THR A 66 -2.81 12.05 14.65
CA THR A 66 -3.79 12.26 15.71
C THR A 66 -3.17 11.88 17.06
N PHE A 67 -3.62 12.51 18.12
CA PHE A 67 -3.12 12.26 19.47
C PHE A 67 -4.23 12.36 20.50
N ASP A 68 -4.05 11.64 21.60
CA ASP A 68 -4.89 11.76 22.79
C ASP A 68 -4.59 13.06 23.56
N PRO A 69 -5.50 13.53 24.42
CA PRO A 69 -5.23 14.71 25.24
C PRO A 69 -3.89 14.58 25.97
N PRO A 70 -3.02 15.63 25.92
CA PRO A 70 -1.73 15.59 26.59
C PRO A 70 -1.84 15.32 28.08
N VAL A 71 -0.95 14.50 28.60
CA VAL A 71 -0.91 14.16 30.04
C VAL A 71 0.36 14.76 30.66
N GLY A 72 0.19 15.48 31.79
CA GLY A 72 1.32 16.05 32.51
C GLY A 72 2.11 14.99 33.26
N ASP A 73 3.44 15.04 33.15
CA ASP A 73 4.39 14.23 33.90
C ASP A 73 5.55 15.14 34.41
N GLY A 74 5.35 15.70 35.60
CA GLY A 74 6.29 16.68 36.16
C GLY A 74 6.40 17.95 35.32
N GLU A 75 7.61 18.27 34.83
CA GLU A 75 7.87 19.40 33.95
C GLU A 75 7.62 19.08 32.46
N TYR A 76 7.21 17.86 32.16
CA TYR A 76 6.98 17.35 30.81
C TYR A 76 5.49 17.13 30.54
N MET A 77 5.16 17.16 29.27
CA MET A 77 3.88 16.70 28.74
C MET A 77 4.12 15.52 27.82
N VAL A 78 3.27 14.53 27.94
CA VAL A 78 3.27 13.31 27.16
C VAL A 78 2.11 13.34 26.18
N LEU A 79 2.41 13.12 24.89
CA LEU A 79 1.43 12.94 23.83
C LEU A 79 1.57 11.51 23.28
N ASP A 80 0.53 10.73 23.44
CA ASP A 80 0.40 9.42 22.80
C ASP A 80 -0.52 9.56 21.58
N GLY A 81 -0.16 8.92 20.45
CA GLY A 81 -0.95 9.07 19.25
C GLY A 81 -0.47 8.20 18.10
N VAL A 82 -0.97 8.53 16.90
CA VAL A 82 -0.60 7.83 15.68
C VAL A 82 -0.36 8.81 14.54
N ALA A 83 0.60 8.51 13.66
CA ALA A 83 0.89 9.33 12.48
C ALA A 83 1.45 8.48 11.34
N PRO A 84 1.31 8.95 10.07
CA PRO A 84 1.94 8.29 8.92
C PRO A 84 3.46 8.21 9.07
N VAL A 85 4.04 7.07 8.72
CA VAL A 85 5.50 6.88 8.76
C VAL A 85 6.20 7.85 7.81
N SER A 86 5.60 8.14 6.66
CA SER A 86 6.14 9.08 5.66
C SER A 86 6.42 10.46 6.24
N GLU A 87 5.53 10.95 7.12
CA GLU A 87 5.60 12.27 7.73
C GLU A 87 6.48 12.30 9.00
N MET A 88 6.50 11.21 9.75
CA MET A 88 7.13 11.16 11.08
C MET A 88 8.57 10.64 11.06
N ARG A 89 9.07 10.17 9.90
CA ARG A 89 10.37 9.49 9.79
C ARG A 89 11.52 10.25 10.46
N ASP A 90 11.61 11.54 10.20
CA ASP A 90 12.72 12.37 10.62
C ASP A 90 12.36 13.32 11.79
N TYR A 91 11.13 13.23 12.30
CA TYR A 91 10.60 14.14 13.31
C TYR A 91 11.36 14.09 14.65
N ALA A 92 12.04 12.98 14.96
CA ALA A 92 12.90 12.90 16.14
C ALA A 92 14.02 13.95 16.14
N MET A 93 14.54 14.33 14.95
CA MET A 93 15.54 15.39 14.81
C MET A 93 14.94 16.77 15.10
N ASP A 94 13.72 17.01 14.60
CA ASP A 94 13.00 18.27 14.85
C ASP A 94 12.69 18.42 16.34
N VAL A 95 12.20 17.35 16.98
CA VAL A 95 11.94 17.31 18.42
C VAL A 95 13.21 17.66 19.21
N ASN A 96 14.33 17.04 18.86
CA ASN A 96 15.61 17.33 19.51
C ASN A 96 16.02 18.79 19.32
N ALA A 97 15.80 19.35 18.12
CA ALA A 97 16.18 20.73 17.80
C ALA A 97 15.36 21.75 18.60
N TYR A 98 14.02 21.73 18.52
CA TYR A 98 13.20 22.75 19.19
C TYR A 98 13.11 22.59 20.71
N THR A 99 13.34 21.38 21.22
CA THR A 99 13.39 21.14 22.67
C THR A 99 14.79 21.30 23.27
N HIS A 100 15.81 21.61 22.45
CA HIS A 100 17.22 21.67 22.86
C HIS A 100 17.70 20.38 23.55
N GLY A 101 17.30 19.21 22.96
CA GLY A 101 17.68 17.90 23.46
C GLY A 101 16.88 17.39 24.66
N ARG A 102 15.83 18.11 25.08
CA ARG A 102 15.00 17.73 26.24
C ARG A 102 13.78 16.89 25.86
N GLY A 103 13.42 16.83 24.57
CA GLY A 103 12.29 16.03 24.08
C GLY A 103 12.72 14.59 23.74
N HIS A 104 11.78 13.68 23.84
CA HIS A 104 11.97 12.28 23.48
C HIS A 104 10.80 11.76 22.66
N LEU A 105 11.09 11.16 21.50
CA LEU A 105 10.12 10.51 20.63
C LEU A 105 10.40 9.01 20.56
N SER A 106 9.40 8.21 20.87
CA SER A 106 9.39 6.76 20.69
C SER A 106 8.31 6.37 19.68
N CYS A 107 8.66 5.52 18.70
CA CYS A 107 7.74 5.07 17.67
C CYS A 107 7.71 3.55 17.59
N VAL A 108 6.50 2.99 17.42
CA VAL A 108 6.29 1.57 17.14
C VAL A 108 5.39 1.43 15.92
N PHE A 109 5.53 0.36 15.17
CA PHE A 109 4.67 0.11 14.02
C PHE A 109 3.23 -0.17 14.48
N ALA A 110 2.27 0.59 13.94
CA ALA A 110 0.84 0.52 14.27
C ALA A 110 -0.04 -0.01 13.12
N GLY A 111 0.56 -0.74 12.17
CA GLY A 111 -0.17 -1.33 11.06
C GLY A 111 -0.26 -0.44 9.83
N TYR A 112 -1.08 -0.87 8.87
CA TYR A 112 -1.37 -0.15 7.64
C TYR A 112 -2.76 0.49 7.71
N ARG A 113 -2.89 1.71 7.21
CA ARG A 113 -4.15 2.46 7.11
C ARG A 113 -4.28 3.06 5.71
N PRO A 114 -5.49 3.49 5.29
CA PRO A 114 -5.63 4.23 4.04
C PRO A 114 -4.64 5.40 3.98
N CYS A 115 -3.96 5.54 2.82
CA CYS A 115 -2.98 6.59 2.62
C CYS A 115 -3.65 7.97 2.70
N HIS A 116 -3.13 8.87 3.54
CA HIS A 116 -3.73 10.18 3.81
C HIS A 116 -3.70 11.12 2.60
N ASN A 117 -2.71 10.97 1.72
CA ASN A 117 -2.54 11.76 0.49
C ASN A 117 -2.51 10.87 -0.75
N ALA A 118 -3.39 9.85 -0.81
CA ALA A 118 -3.40 8.83 -1.87
C ALA A 118 -3.46 9.43 -3.28
N ASP A 119 -4.26 10.45 -3.50
CA ASP A 119 -4.43 11.10 -4.81
C ASP A 119 -3.12 11.76 -5.28
N GLU A 120 -2.39 12.39 -4.38
CA GLU A 120 -1.09 12.99 -4.66
C GLU A 120 -0.05 11.91 -5.00
N VAL A 121 0.05 10.86 -4.19
CA VAL A 121 0.99 9.75 -4.40
C VAL A 121 0.71 9.05 -5.73
N ILE A 122 -0.57 8.77 -6.03
CA ILE A 122 -0.98 8.14 -7.29
C ILE A 122 -0.70 9.08 -8.47
N GLY A 123 -1.03 10.35 -8.34
CA GLY A 123 -0.82 11.35 -9.39
C GLY A 123 0.67 11.58 -9.74
N ASN A 124 1.55 11.48 -8.75
CA ASN A 124 2.99 11.59 -8.92
C ASN A 124 3.65 10.31 -9.47
N THR A 125 2.91 9.19 -9.50
CA THR A 125 3.41 7.91 -10.02
C THR A 125 3.12 7.85 -11.51
N ALA A 126 4.17 7.96 -12.35
CA ALA A 126 4.06 7.90 -13.81
C ALA A 126 3.99 6.46 -14.39
N TYR A 127 3.65 5.47 -13.57
CA TYR A 127 3.60 4.07 -14.00
C TYR A 127 2.29 3.76 -14.72
N ASP A 128 2.42 3.30 -15.97
CA ASP A 128 1.31 2.76 -16.76
C ASP A 128 1.50 1.25 -16.99
N PRO A 129 0.68 0.41 -16.34
CA PRO A 129 0.79 -1.05 -16.46
C PRO A 129 0.47 -1.57 -17.86
N GLU A 130 -0.22 -0.83 -18.69
CA GLU A 130 -0.53 -1.26 -20.08
C GLU A 130 0.62 -0.99 -21.05
N SER A 131 1.51 -0.05 -20.74
CA SER A 131 2.72 0.24 -21.50
C SER A 131 3.93 -0.59 -21.07
N ASP A 132 3.88 -1.24 -19.90
CA ASP A 132 4.95 -2.11 -19.39
C ASP A 132 4.89 -3.48 -20.06
N LEU A 133 5.63 -3.64 -21.14
CA LEU A 133 5.65 -4.89 -21.92
C LEU A 133 6.32 -6.06 -21.18
N GLU A 134 7.24 -5.79 -20.27
CA GLU A 134 7.92 -6.84 -19.48
C GLU A 134 7.01 -7.37 -18.38
N ASN A 135 6.21 -6.50 -17.77
CA ASN A 135 5.29 -6.84 -16.69
C ASN A 135 3.82 -6.69 -17.10
N THR A 136 3.53 -6.98 -18.35
CA THR A 136 2.19 -6.80 -18.92
C THR A 136 1.11 -7.57 -18.14
N PRO A 137 -0.09 -7.00 -17.95
CA PRO A 137 -1.26 -7.72 -17.46
C PRO A 137 -1.92 -8.59 -18.55
N ASP A 138 -1.53 -8.42 -19.81
CA ASP A 138 -2.07 -9.16 -20.94
C ASP A 138 -1.69 -10.66 -20.87
N SER A 139 -2.52 -11.50 -21.43
CA SER A 139 -2.28 -12.93 -21.49
C SER A 139 -1.85 -13.36 -22.91
N VAL A 140 -1.27 -14.56 -23.00
CA VAL A 140 -0.96 -15.20 -24.29
C VAL A 140 -1.82 -16.45 -24.42
N PHE A 141 -2.55 -16.55 -25.51
CA PHE A 141 -3.31 -17.72 -25.90
C PHE A 141 -2.63 -18.38 -27.09
N CYS A 142 -2.88 -19.66 -27.29
CA CYS A 142 -2.32 -20.42 -28.38
C CYS A 142 -3.44 -20.96 -29.29
N ALA A 143 -3.33 -20.70 -30.59
CA ALA A 143 -4.19 -21.30 -31.62
C ALA A 143 -3.32 -21.79 -32.77
N HIS A 144 -3.58 -23.01 -33.25
CA HIS A 144 -2.86 -23.64 -34.34
C HIS A 144 -1.33 -23.66 -34.16
N GLY A 145 -0.86 -23.81 -32.91
CA GLY A 145 0.57 -23.85 -32.59
C GLY A 145 1.27 -22.47 -32.49
N ALA A 146 0.55 -21.36 -32.70
CA ALA A 146 1.09 -20.01 -32.57
C ALA A 146 0.49 -19.29 -31.36
N GLY A 147 1.37 -18.64 -30.57
CA GLY A 147 0.95 -17.79 -29.46
C GLY A 147 0.52 -16.41 -29.97
N TYR A 148 -0.54 -15.86 -29.40
CA TYR A 148 -0.99 -14.50 -29.68
C TYR A 148 -1.40 -13.78 -28.38
N PRO A 149 -1.11 -12.46 -28.25
CA PRO A 149 -1.46 -11.69 -27.07
C PRO A 149 -2.96 -11.38 -27.05
N VAL A 150 -3.55 -11.45 -25.85
CA VAL A 150 -4.94 -11.05 -25.57
C VAL A 150 -4.93 -10.03 -24.43
N LYS A 151 -5.55 -8.89 -24.66
CA LYS A 151 -5.69 -7.83 -23.68
C LYS A 151 -6.35 -8.34 -22.41
N TRP A 152 -5.86 -7.91 -21.24
CA TRP A 152 -6.30 -8.39 -19.94
C TRP A 152 -7.83 -8.36 -19.75
N TYR A 153 -8.49 -7.32 -20.24
CA TYR A 153 -9.93 -7.17 -20.14
C TYR A 153 -10.75 -8.03 -21.13
N LYS A 154 -10.09 -8.61 -22.13
CA LYS A 154 -10.69 -9.54 -23.10
C LYS A 154 -10.44 -11.01 -22.75
N VAL A 155 -9.56 -11.30 -21.80
CA VAL A 155 -9.24 -12.68 -21.40
C VAL A 155 -10.48 -13.53 -21.10
N PRO A 156 -11.53 -13.04 -20.41
CA PRO A 156 -12.74 -13.82 -20.18
C PRO A 156 -13.44 -14.34 -21.45
N GLU A 157 -13.32 -13.64 -22.56
CA GLU A 157 -13.93 -14.02 -23.85
C GLU A 157 -13.17 -15.17 -24.54
N PHE A 158 -11.90 -15.36 -24.19
CA PHE A 158 -11.02 -16.37 -24.79
C PHE A 158 -10.81 -17.60 -23.87
N MET A 159 -11.23 -17.51 -22.63
CA MET A 159 -11.13 -18.63 -21.69
C MET A 159 -12.18 -19.70 -22.02
N HIS A 160 -11.77 -20.95 -21.97
CA HIS A 160 -12.65 -22.12 -22.13
C HIS A 160 -13.09 -22.72 -20.77
N LEU A 161 -12.71 -22.07 -19.68
CA LEU A 161 -13.16 -22.41 -18.32
C LEU A 161 -13.93 -21.20 -17.77
N ASP A 162 -15.08 -21.45 -17.16
CA ASP A 162 -15.83 -20.40 -16.51
C ASP A 162 -15.03 -19.74 -15.39
N TYR A 163 -15.23 -18.43 -15.24
CA TYR A 163 -14.62 -17.67 -14.19
C TYR A 163 -15.07 -18.21 -12.83
N ALA A 164 -14.16 -18.81 -12.06
CA ALA A 164 -14.46 -19.39 -10.74
C ALA A 164 -14.92 -18.34 -9.69
N TRP A 165 -14.99 -17.06 -10.06
CA TRP A 165 -15.42 -15.94 -9.21
C TRP A 165 -16.93 -15.83 -9.02
N SER A 166 -17.73 -16.46 -9.86
CA SER A 166 -19.19 -16.40 -9.72
C SER A 166 -19.76 -17.22 -8.55
N GLY A 167 -18.88 -17.94 -7.82
CA GLY A 167 -19.29 -18.84 -6.74
C GLY A 167 -18.70 -18.58 -5.37
N MET A 168 -17.79 -17.59 -5.20
CA MET A 168 -17.35 -17.21 -3.86
C MET A 168 -18.32 -16.19 -3.28
N GLY A 169 -19.35 -16.71 -2.66
CA GLY A 169 -20.23 -15.97 -1.78
C GLY A 169 -19.40 -15.29 -0.66
N LYS A 170 -19.82 -14.09 -0.36
CA LYS A 170 -19.59 -13.30 0.84
C LYS A 170 -18.72 -13.98 1.92
N TRP A 171 -17.53 -13.45 2.10
CA TRP A 171 -16.76 -13.53 3.33
C TRP A 171 -17.11 -12.33 4.21
#